data_ddc84fe9b27f1c1b966a4788b1c01b68
#
_entry.id   ddc84fe9b27f1c1b966a4788b1c01b68
#
_cell.length_a   1.000
_cell.length_b   1.000
_cell.length_c   1.000
_cell.angle_alpha   90.00
_cell.angle_beta   90.00
_cell.angle_gamma   90.00
#
_symmetry.space_group_name_H-M   'P 1'
#
loop_
_entity.id
_entity.type
_entity.pdbx_description
1 polymer ?
#
loop_
_entity_poly.entity_id
_entity_poly.type
_entity_poly.pdbx_seq_one_letter_code
_entity_poly.pdbx_strand_id
1 'polypeptide(L)'
;MSNENQTFLRHDWSQIERVFYMTAPAPCPYLPNRTERKLITALDHGDDEAFDALSWSGFRRSHEIAYRPACPSCNACMSARIDIASHRPSRTQRKIINRNRDLVR
;
A
#
# COMPACT_ATOMS: atom_id res chain seq x y z
N MET A 1 -10.49 18.23 -17.27
CA MET A 1 -9.82 17.07 -16.69
C MET A 1 -8.39 17.42 -16.39
N SER A 2 -7.97 17.25 -15.17
CA SER A 2 -6.63 17.64 -14.81
C SER A 2 -5.64 16.59 -15.25
N ASN A 3 -4.50 17.04 -15.74
CA ASN A 3 -3.40 16.17 -16.13
C ASN A 3 -2.82 15.41 -14.94
N GLU A 4 -3.08 15.86 -13.73
CA GLU A 4 -2.63 15.20 -12.52
C GLU A 4 -3.25 13.82 -12.37
N ASN A 5 -4.55 13.67 -12.66
CA ASN A 5 -5.20 12.37 -12.63
C ASN A 5 -4.62 11.42 -13.67
N GLN A 6 -4.29 11.92 -14.83
CA GLN A 6 -3.70 11.10 -15.89
C GLN A 6 -2.26 10.69 -15.53
N THR A 7 -1.50 11.56 -14.90
CA THR A 7 -0.16 11.22 -14.44
C THR A 7 -0.18 10.20 -13.33
N PHE A 8 -1.15 10.32 -12.43
CA PHE A 8 -1.36 9.37 -11.35
C PHE A 8 -1.81 8.00 -11.87
N LEU A 9 -2.58 8.00 -12.96
CA LEU A 9 -3.09 6.79 -13.60
C LEU A 9 -2.18 6.29 -14.73
N ARG A 10 -0.91 6.66 -14.73
CA ARG A 10 0.06 6.17 -15.71
C ARG A 10 0.25 4.67 -15.65
N HIS A 11 -0.03 4.08 -14.53
CA HIS A 11 -0.22 2.65 -14.48
C HIS A 11 -1.60 2.40 -15.08
N ASP A 12 -1.61 1.86 -16.25
CA ASP A 12 -2.82 1.67 -17.03
C ASP A 12 -3.74 0.67 -16.34
N TRP A 13 -4.59 1.20 -15.49
CA TRP A 13 -5.58 0.40 -14.77
C TRP A 13 -6.51 -0.36 -15.69
N SER A 14 -6.68 0.12 -16.93
CA SER A 14 -7.54 -0.55 -17.89
C SER A 14 -7.03 -1.92 -18.30
N GLN A 15 -5.75 -2.19 -18.09
CA GLN A 15 -5.15 -3.49 -18.38
C GLN A 15 -5.06 -4.41 -17.17
N ILE A 16 -5.45 -3.91 -16.01
CA ILE A 16 -5.47 -4.72 -14.79
C ILE A 16 -6.89 -5.23 -14.59
N GLU A 17 -7.19 -6.35 -15.20
CA GLU A 17 -8.40 -7.07 -14.87
C GLU A 17 -8.24 -7.70 -13.50
N ARG A 18 -8.75 -7.04 -12.49
CA ARG A 18 -8.55 -7.47 -11.13
C ARG A 18 -9.84 -7.37 -10.34
N VAL A 19 -10.10 -8.42 -9.58
CA VAL A 19 -11.30 -8.48 -8.74
C VAL A 19 -10.97 -7.87 -7.39
N PHE A 20 -11.81 -6.96 -6.95
CA PHE A 20 -11.74 -6.35 -5.64
C PHE A 20 -12.91 -6.79 -4.79
N TYR A 21 -12.65 -7.02 -3.53
CA TYR A 21 -13.65 -7.40 -2.55
C TYR A 21 -13.72 -6.35 -1.45
N MET A 22 -14.94 -6.03 -1.02
CA MET A 22 -15.15 -5.18 0.14
C MET A 22 -15.41 -6.09 1.35
N THR A 23 -14.67 -5.89 2.43
CA THR A 23 -14.92 -6.65 3.66
C THR A 23 -16.23 -6.25 4.29
N ALA A 24 -16.81 -7.15 5.08
CA ALA A 24 -17.97 -6.82 5.91
C ALA A 24 -17.60 -5.72 6.92
N PRO A 25 -18.54 -4.86 7.30
CA PRO A 25 -18.28 -3.87 8.35
C PRO A 25 -17.86 -4.52 9.65
N ALA A 26 -16.88 -3.93 10.31
CA ALA A 26 -16.37 -4.39 11.60
C ALA A 26 -16.00 -3.19 12.45
N PRO A 27 -15.88 -3.36 13.79
CA PRO A 27 -15.44 -2.26 14.64
C PRO A 27 -14.01 -1.84 14.27
N CYS A 28 -13.76 -0.53 14.22
CA CYS A 28 -12.43 0.00 13.96
C CYS A 28 -11.51 -0.33 15.14
N PRO A 29 -10.32 -0.92 14.89
CA PRO A 29 -9.38 -1.24 15.97
C PRO A 29 -8.64 -0.03 16.53
N TYR A 30 -8.75 1.12 15.89
CA TYR A 30 -8.00 2.32 16.28
C TYR A 30 -8.86 3.40 16.92
N LEU A 31 -10.05 3.63 16.39
CA LEU A 31 -10.93 4.71 16.84
C LEU A 31 -12.21 4.14 17.43
N PRO A 32 -12.64 4.65 18.60
CA PRO A 32 -13.88 4.17 19.21
C PRO A 32 -15.10 4.57 18.41
N ASN A 33 -16.13 3.74 18.45
CA ASN A 33 -17.42 4.00 17.81
C ASN A 33 -17.35 4.23 16.30
N ARG A 34 -16.32 3.69 15.65
CA ARG A 34 -16.14 3.76 14.21
C ARG A 34 -16.24 2.37 13.61
N THR A 35 -16.68 2.33 12.37
CA THR A 35 -16.80 1.08 11.60
C THR A 35 -15.71 1.07 10.53
N GLU A 36 -14.98 -0.05 10.42
CA GLU A 36 -13.99 -0.22 9.37
C GLU A 36 -14.51 -1.11 8.27
N ARG A 37 -14.07 -0.82 7.07
CA ARG A 37 -14.15 -1.71 5.91
C ARG A 37 -12.85 -1.63 5.15
N LYS A 38 -12.50 -2.70 4.45
CA LYS A 38 -11.30 -2.74 3.62
C LYS A 38 -11.66 -3.18 2.22
N LEU A 39 -10.95 -2.61 1.26
CA LEU A 39 -10.96 -3.08 -0.11
C LEU A 39 -9.77 -4.00 -0.28
N ILE A 40 -10.00 -5.22 -0.75
CA ILE A 40 -8.99 -6.28 -0.83
C ILE A 40 -8.92 -6.82 -2.24
N THR A 41 -7.72 -7.11 -2.70
CA THR A 41 -7.49 -7.85 -3.93
C THR A 41 -6.42 -8.90 -3.73
N ALA A 42 -6.56 -10.05 -4.39
CA ALA A 42 -5.54 -11.09 -4.32
C ALA A 42 -4.33 -10.74 -5.18
N LEU A 43 -3.16 -11.16 -4.73
CA LEU A 43 -1.91 -11.01 -5.48
C LEU A 43 -1.32 -12.40 -5.72
N ASP A 44 -1.02 -12.70 -6.97
CA ASP A 44 -0.36 -13.94 -7.35
C ASP A 44 1.14 -13.71 -7.51
N HIS A 45 1.87 -14.80 -7.69
CA HIS A 45 3.28 -14.71 -8.05
C HIS A 45 3.42 -13.99 -9.39
N GLY A 46 4.33 -13.03 -9.45
CA GLY A 46 4.55 -12.23 -10.66
C GLY A 46 3.70 -10.96 -10.73
N ASP A 47 2.92 -10.67 -9.70
CA ASP A 47 2.09 -9.46 -9.64
C ASP A 47 2.83 -8.22 -9.11
N ASP A 48 4.15 -8.20 -9.18
CA ASP A 48 4.94 -7.11 -8.60
C ASP A 48 4.62 -5.76 -9.24
N GLU A 49 4.46 -5.73 -10.56
CA GLU A 49 4.08 -4.49 -11.24
C GLU A 49 2.68 -4.03 -10.84
N ALA A 50 1.75 -4.98 -10.73
CA ALA A 50 0.39 -4.67 -10.29
C ALA A 50 0.40 -4.13 -8.87
N PHE A 51 1.20 -4.72 -7.98
CA PHE A 51 1.31 -4.21 -6.61
C PHE A 51 1.95 -2.83 -6.58
N ASP A 52 2.93 -2.56 -7.41
CA ASP A 52 3.52 -1.22 -7.47
C ASP A 52 2.47 -0.17 -7.79
N ALA A 53 1.64 -0.44 -8.80
CA ALA A 53 0.53 0.45 -9.15
C ALA A 53 -0.48 0.60 -7.99
N LEU A 54 -0.84 -0.51 -7.34
CA LEU A 54 -1.75 -0.48 -6.19
C LEU A 54 -1.16 0.32 -5.03
N SER A 55 0.13 0.20 -4.79
CA SER A 55 0.83 0.93 -3.75
C SER A 55 0.70 2.45 -3.94
N TRP A 56 0.76 2.94 -5.17
CA TRP A 56 0.53 4.35 -5.47
C TRP A 56 -0.87 4.81 -5.13
N SER A 57 -1.84 3.90 -5.09
CA SER A 57 -3.22 4.19 -4.70
C SER A 57 -3.50 3.94 -3.22
N GLY A 58 -2.45 3.79 -2.41
CA GLY A 58 -2.59 3.64 -0.97
C GLY A 58 -2.79 2.21 -0.49
N PHE A 59 -2.66 1.22 -1.37
CA PHE A 59 -2.76 -0.18 -0.97
C PHE A 59 -1.51 -0.62 -0.22
N ARG A 60 -1.72 -1.49 0.75
CA ARG A 60 -0.68 -2.17 1.52
C ARG A 60 -0.69 -3.64 1.18
N ARG A 61 0.41 -4.31 1.44
CA ARG A 61 0.51 -5.75 1.16
C ARG A 61 0.59 -6.53 2.46
N SER A 62 -0.14 -7.64 2.49
CA SER A 62 -0.01 -8.67 3.52
C SER A 62 -0.05 -10.01 2.83
N HIS A 63 1.13 -10.67 2.72
CA HIS A 63 1.27 -11.95 2.04
C HIS A 63 0.74 -11.92 0.60
N GLU A 64 -0.35 -12.59 0.34
CA GLU A 64 -0.92 -12.76 -0.99
C GLU A 64 -2.10 -11.83 -1.26
N ILE A 65 -2.25 -10.79 -0.46
CA ILE A 65 -3.29 -9.78 -0.68
C ILE A 65 -2.73 -8.37 -0.65
N ALA A 66 -3.38 -7.50 -1.40
CA ALA A 66 -3.23 -6.06 -1.24
C ALA A 66 -4.55 -5.51 -0.70
N TYR A 67 -4.47 -4.53 0.20
CA TYR A 67 -5.65 -3.97 0.83
C TYR A 67 -5.47 -2.50 1.14
N ARG A 68 -6.58 -1.80 1.26
CA ARG A 68 -6.60 -0.43 1.74
C ARG A 68 -7.86 -0.18 2.56
N PRO A 69 -7.84 0.79 3.50
CA PRO A 69 -9.06 1.19 4.18
C PRO A 69 -10.09 1.75 3.20
N ALA A 70 -11.35 1.40 3.41
CA ALA A 70 -12.47 1.90 2.63
C ALA A 70 -13.66 2.16 3.56
N CYS A 71 -13.39 2.85 4.66
CA CYS A 71 -14.39 3.12 5.69
C CYS A 71 -15.42 4.13 5.19
N PRO A 72 -16.71 3.88 5.39
CA PRO A 72 -17.76 4.69 4.74
C PRO A 72 -17.80 6.15 5.20
N SER A 73 -17.34 6.45 6.41
CA SER A 73 -17.43 7.80 6.94
C SER A 73 -16.15 8.26 7.65
N CYS A 74 -15.01 7.68 7.29
CA CYS A 74 -13.75 7.99 7.96
C CYS A 74 -12.57 7.94 7.01
N ASN A 75 -11.71 8.96 7.04
CA ASN A 75 -10.47 9.06 6.26
C ASN A 75 -9.24 9.16 7.16
N ALA A 76 -9.34 8.74 8.40
CA ALA A 76 -8.27 8.97 9.37
C ALA A 76 -7.01 8.15 9.09
N CYS A 77 -7.14 6.99 8.46
CA CYS A 77 -6.00 6.14 8.16
C CYS A 77 -5.25 6.65 6.92
N MET A 78 -3.96 6.86 7.07
CA MET A 78 -3.09 7.28 5.98
C MET A 78 -2.06 6.20 5.72
N SER A 79 -1.94 5.79 4.46
CA SER A 79 -0.89 4.87 4.05
C SER A 79 0.41 5.64 3.85
N ALA A 80 1.50 5.08 4.37
CA ALA A 80 2.83 5.63 4.17
C ALA A 80 3.64 4.69 3.28
N ARG A 81 4.49 5.27 2.45
CA ARG A 81 5.41 4.51 1.61
C ARG A 81 6.74 5.21 1.55
N ILE A 82 7.78 4.43 1.29
CA ILE A 82 9.14 4.95 1.12
C ILE A 82 9.51 4.76 -0.34
N ASP A 83 9.87 5.85 -0.99
CA ASP A 83 10.45 5.79 -2.33
C ASP A 83 11.90 5.35 -2.20
N ILE A 84 12.17 4.12 -2.60
CA ILE A 84 13.51 3.53 -2.47
C ILE A 84 14.54 4.33 -3.27
N ALA A 85 14.15 4.84 -4.43
CA ALA A 85 15.09 5.57 -5.29
C ALA A 85 15.62 6.85 -4.64
N SER A 86 14.82 7.50 -3.81
CA SER A 86 15.19 8.73 -3.14
C SER A 86 15.49 8.57 -1.65
N HIS A 87 15.35 7.36 -1.13
CA HIS A 87 15.56 7.10 0.29
C HIS A 87 17.05 7.25 0.65
N ARG A 88 17.32 7.99 1.72
CA ARG A 88 18.66 8.12 2.29
C ARG A 88 18.62 7.61 3.73
N PRO A 89 19.41 6.58 4.06
CA PRO A 89 19.49 6.09 5.43
C PRO A 89 19.91 7.18 6.40
N SER A 90 19.28 7.22 7.56
CA SER A 90 19.71 8.09 8.64
C SER A 90 21.06 7.63 9.20
N ARG A 91 21.69 8.47 10.03
CA ARG A 91 22.94 8.12 10.70
C ARG A 91 22.79 6.83 11.51
N THR A 92 21.70 6.69 12.24
CA THR A 92 21.40 5.49 13.03
C THR A 92 21.22 4.27 12.14
N GLN A 93 20.50 4.40 11.06
CA GLN A 93 20.30 3.32 10.11
C GLN A 93 21.62 2.86 9.49
N ARG A 94 22.50 3.79 9.14
CA ARG A 94 23.82 3.44 8.59
C ARG A 94 24.66 2.67 9.59
N LYS A 95 24.61 3.06 10.87
CA LYS A 95 25.30 2.32 11.93
C LYS A 95 24.80 0.89 12.04
N ILE A 96 23.50 0.70 11.98
CA ILE A 96 22.88 -0.64 12.05
C ILE A 96 23.28 -1.47 10.83
N ILE A 97 23.22 -0.90 9.65
CA ILE A 97 23.62 -1.58 8.40
C ILE A 97 25.09 -2.02 8.51
N ASN A 98 25.97 -1.14 8.94
CA ASN A 98 27.39 -1.48 9.06
C ASN A 98 27.66 -2.57 10.10
N ARG A 99 26.94 -2.52 11.20
CA ARG A 99 27.07 -3.52 12.27
C ARG A 99 26.62 -4.91 11.84
N ASN A 100 25.67 -4.98 10.91
CA ASN A 100 25.10 -6.24 10.44
C ASN A 100 25.54 -6.61 9.02
N ARG A 101 26.60 -5.99 8.53
CA ARG A 101 27.03 -6.16 7.13
C ARG A 101 27.33 -7.62 6.77
N ASP A 102 27.88 -8.37 7.70
CA ASP A 102 28.21 -9.78 7.51
C ASP A 102 26.99 -10.71 7.58
N LEU A 103 25.86 -10.20 8.06
CA LEU A 103 24.61 -10.95 8.20
C LEU A 103 23.64 -10.71 7.04
N VAL A 104 23.88 -9.66 6.25
CA VAL A 104 23.01 -9.30 5.13
C VAL A 104 23.51 -9.99 3.87
N ARG A 105 22.63 -10.72 3.22
CA ARG A 105 22.92 -11.43 1.97
C ARG A 105 22.24 -10.77 0.78
#